data_1aef8d789784128dc12e73022f08196c
#
_entry.id   1aef8d789784128dc12e73022f08196c
#
_cell.length_a   1.000
_cell.length_b   1.000
_cell.length_c   1.000
_cell.angle_alpha   90.00
_cell.angle_beta   90.00
_cell.angle_gamma   90.00
#
_symmetry.space_group_name_H-M   'P 1'
#
loop_
_entity.id
_entity.type
_entity.pdbx_description
1 polymer ?
#
loop_
_entity_poly.entity_id
_entity_poly.type
_entity_poly.pdbx_seq_one_letter_code
_entity_poly.pdbx_strand_id
1 'polypeptide(L)'
;PKYDGSHLTFPGLDRKALGIEDLYPSQKDAIWMDILLGGGIVDHEVGGGKTLIMCCGTYEKKRIGLVNKPMITGLKANIHEIAKTFCTAYPMARVLYPGREDFTPKKREQIFRQIKNNDWDAVILSHEQFGMIPQSPEIQQEILRAELDSVMQNLMLLKAQGKNVSKRMLTGCIKRQHNLEAKLQKAQYALDHRRDDAVDFRRMGIDHLYVDESHKFKNLMFNTR
;
A
#
# COMPACT_ATOMS: atom_id res chain seq x y z
N PRO A 1 1.84 7.12 -25.33
CA PRO A 1 1.63 5.93 -26.14
C PRO A 1 0.21 5.43 -25.96
N LYS A 2 -0.38 4.88 -27.02
CA LYS A 2 -1.69 4.26 -26.93
C LYS A 2 -1.49 2.79 -26.53
N TYR A 3 -2.07 2.42 -25.41
CA TYR A 3 -2.07 1.02 -24.94
C TYR A 3 -3.27 0.32 -25.56
N ASP A 4 -3.06 -0.87 -26.14
CA ASP A 4 -4.12 -1.68 -26.75
C ASP A 4 -4.20 -3.01 -26.02
N GLY A 5 -5.20 -3.16 -25.16
CA GLY A 5 -5.50 -4.36 -24.39
C GLY A 5 -6.46 -5.34 -25.05
N SER A 6 -6.80 -5.15 -26.33
CA SER A 6 -7.80 -5.96 -27.06
C SER A 6 -7.47 -7.46 -27.08
N HIS A 7 -6.19 -7.82 -27.02
CA HIS A 7 -5.71 -9.19 -27.00
C HIS A 7 -5.90 -9.91 -25.64
N LEU A 8 -6.23 -9.18 -24.58
CA LEU A 8 -6.45 -9.76 -23.25
C LEU A 8 -7.77 -10.54 -23.21
N THR A 9 -7.72 -11.78 -22.77
CA THR A 9 -8.87 -12.69 -22.75
C THR A 9 -9.45 -12.97 -21.37
N PHE A 10 -8.73 -12.64 -20.29
CA PHE A 10 -9.13 -12.80 -18.89
C PHE A 10 -9.65 -14.20 -18.55
N PRO A 11 -8.79 -15.25 -18.61
CA PRO A 11 -9.15 -16.60 -18.24
C PRO A 11 -9.63 -16.66 -16.79
N GLY A 12 -10.73 -17.38 -16.56
CA GLY A 12 -11.34 -17.52 -15.24
C GLY A 12 -12.30 -16.40 -14.83
N LEU A 13 -12.42 -15.33 -15.62
CA LEU A 13 -13.39 -14.27 -15.38
C LEU A 13 -14.83 -14.76 -15.61
N ASP A 14 -15.67 -14.72 -14.58
CA ASP A 14 -17.08 -15.08 -14.67
C ASP A 14 -17.92 -13.90 -15.17
N ARG A 15 -17.93 -13.73 -16.49
CA ARG A 15 -18.69 -12.67 -17.17
C ARG A 15 -20.19 -12.78 -16.90
N LYS A 16 -20.71 -14.00 -16.83
CA LYS A 16 -22.13 -14.26 -16.59
C LYS A 16 -22.57 -13.80 -15.21
N ALA A 17 -21.77 -14.12 -14.16
CA ALA A 17 -22.04 -13.68 -12.80
C ALA A 17 -21.97 -12.14 -12.66
N LEU A 18 -21.10 -11.50 -13.44
CA LEU A 18 -21.00 -10.05 -13.51
C LEU A 18 -22.09 -9.39 -14.34
N GLY A 19 -22.85 -10.15 -15.15
CA GLY A 19 -23.86 -9.59 -16.07
C GLY A 19 -23.28 -8.81 -17.24
N ILE A 20 -22.06 -9.12 -17.67
CA ILE A 20 -21.37 -8.46 -18.79
C ILE A 20 -21.04 -9.46 -19.89
N GLU A 21 -20.96 -9.01 -21.12
CA GLU A 21 -20.44 -9.81 -22.22
C GLU A 21 -18.92 -9.88 -22.21
N ASP A 22 -18.29 -8.72 -22.04
CA ASP A 22 -16.83 -8.59 -21.91
C ASP A 22 -16.48 -7.25 -21.21
N LEU A 23 -15.19 -7.05 -20.89
CA LEU A 23 -14.70 -5.75 -20.42
C LEU A 23 -14.77 -4.73 -21.56
N TYR A 24 -15.01 -3.47 -21.19
CA TYR A 24 -14.91 -2.36 -22.15
C TYR A 24 -13.46 -2.23 -22.68
N PRO A 25 -13.28 -1.78 -23.94
CA PRO A 25 -11.94 -1.53 -24.48
C PRO A 25 -11.07 -0.65 -23.58
N SER A 26 -11.64 0.42 -23.01
CA SER A 26 -10.91 1.30 -22.10
C SER A 26 -10.45 0.61 -20.80
N GLN A 27 -11.20 -0.38 -20.32
CA GLN A 27 -10.80 -1.19 -19.17
C GLN A 27 -9.64 -2.13 -19.52
N LYS A 28 -9.71 -2.79 -20.68
CA LYS A 28 -8.62 -3.65 -21.17
C LYS A 28 -7.34 -2.86 -21.42
N ASP A 29 -7.45 -1.66 -22.01
CA ASP A 29 -6.33 -0.76 -22.24
C ASP A 29 -5.66 -0.33 -20.92
N ALA A 30 -6.47 0.00 -19.91
CA ALA A 30 -5.97 0.35 -18.58
C ALA A 30 -5.24 -0.82 -17.89
N ILE A 31 -5.79 -2.03 -17.99
CA ILE A 31 -5.17 -3.23 -17.44
C ILE A 31 -3.86 -3.54 -18.18
N TRP A 32 -3.85 -3.41 -19.51
CA TRP A 32 -2.65 -3.62 -20.31
C TRP A 32 -1.55 -2.60 -19.98
N MET A 33 -1.93 -1.32 -19.83
CA MET A 33 -1.02 -0.27 -19.36
C MET A 33 -0.39 -0.64 -18.02
N ASP A 34 -1.20 -1.09 -17.06
CA ASP A 34 -0.74 -1.47 -15.73
C ASP A 34 0.20 -2.69 -15.77
N ILE A 35 -0.07 -3.67 -16.63
CA ILE A 35 0.81 -4.83 -16.85
C ILE A 35 2.16 -4.39 -17.43
N LEU A 36 2.16 -3.52 -18.43
CA LEU A 36 3.38 -3.08 -19.12
C LEU A 36 4.25 -2.17 -18.26
N LEU A 37 3.63 -1.26 -17.51
CA LEU A 37 4.35 -0.25 -16.72
C LEU A 37 4.63 -0.71 -15.27
N GLY A 38 4.04 -1.82 -14.84
CA GLY A 38 4.12 -2.28 -13.45
C GLY A 38 3.33 -1.45 -12.45
N GLY A 39 2.55 -0.47 -12.91
CA GLY A 39 1.69 0.40 -12.12
C GLY A 39 1.29 1.65 -12.89
N GLY A 40 0.35 2.42 -12.36
CA GLY A 40 -0.11 3.65 -12.99
C GLY A 40 -1.27 4.31 -12.24
N ILE A 41 -1.72 5.44 -12.75
CA ILE A 41 -2.92 6.12 -12.26
C ILE A 41 -4.03 5.92 -13.30
N VAL A 42 -5.16 5.35 -12.85
CA VAL A 42 -6.35 5.16 -13.67
C VAL A 42 -7.37 6.22 -13.26
N ASP A 43 -7.43 7.29 -14.04
CA ASP A 43 -8.34 8.43 -13.85
C ASP A 43 -9.54 8.34 -14.80
N HIS A 44 -10.32 7.27 -14.66
CA HIS A 44 -11.57 7.12 -15.38
C HIS A 44 -12.71 7.86 -14.67
N GLU A 45 -13.71 8.32 -15.41
CA GLU A 45 -14.91 8.94 -14.85
C GLU A 45 -15.62 8.00 -13.85
N VAL A 46 -16.47 8.59 -13.01
CA VAL A 46 -17.33 7.82 -12.11
C VAL A 46 -18.25 6.91 -12.94
N GLY A 47 -18.30 5.63 -12.59
CA GLY A 47 -19.04 4.62 -13.38
C GLY A 47 -18.20 3.92 -14.46
N GLY A 48 -16.96 4.35 -14.73
CA GLY A 48 -16.06 3.71 -15.70
C GLY A 48 -15.53 2.33 -15.32
N GLY A 49 -16.07 1.73 -14.25
CA GLY A 49 -15.73 0.35 -13.83
C GLY A 49 -14.32 0.19 -13.28
N LYS A 50 -13.76 1.20 -12.61
CA LYS A 50 -12.43 1.17 -11.98
C LYS A 50 -12.22 -0.02 -11.04
N THR A 51 -13.26 -0.40 -10.29
CA THR A 51 -13.23 -1.58 -9.42
C THR A 51 -12.93 -2.85 -10.20
N LEU A 52 -13.57 -3.03 -11.36
CA LEU A 52 -13.34 -4.20 -12.20
C LEU A 52 -11.94 -4.18 -12.82
N ILE A 53 -11.43 -2.99 -13.21
CA ILE A 53 -10.04 -2.83 -13.66
C ILE A 53 -9.07 -3.30 -12.59
N MET A 54 -9.24 -2.87 -11.33
CA MET A 54 -8.40 -3.32 -10.22
C MET A 54 -8.49 -4.84 -9.99
N CYS A 55 -9.70 -5.39 -9.96
CA CYS A 55 -9.91 -6.83 -9.75
C CYS A 55 -9.26 -7.67 -10.85
N CYS A 56 -9.51 -7.31 -12.11
CA CYS A 56 -8.97 -8.03 -13.26
C CYS A 56 -7.45 -7.83 -13.37
N GLY A 57 -6.94 -6.62 -13.18
CA GLY A 57 -5.51 -6.34 -13.19
C GLY A 57 -4.76 -7.12 -12.10
N THR A 58 -5.33 -7.17 -10.90
CA THR A 58 -4.79 -7.95 -9.76
C THR A 58 -4.68 -9.43 -10.13
N TYR A 59 -5.78 -10.02 -10.62
CA TYR A 59 -5.81 -11.44 -10.93
C TYR A 59 -4.92 -11.80 -12.11
N GLU A 60 -4.94 -11.00 -13.20
CA GLU A 60 -4.13 -11.24 -14.38
C GLU A 60 -2.63 -11.15 -14.10
N LYS A 61 -2.18 -10.12 -13.37
CA LYS A 61 -0.76 -10.01 -13.00
C LYS A 61 -0.27 -11.21 -12.19
N LYS A 62 -1.09 -11.72 -11.28
CA LYS A 62 -0.76 -12.93 -10.54
C LYS A 62 -0.77 -14.15 -11.44
N ARG A 63 -1.79 -14.32 -12.28
CA ARG A 63 -1.91 -15.45 -13.20
C ARG A 63 -0.72 -15.58 -14.15
N ILE A 64 -0.23 -14.45 -14.67
CA ILE A 64 0.93 -14.43 -15.58
C ILE A 64 2.28 -14.40 -14.84
N GLY A 65 2.29 -14.43 -13.52
CA GLY A 65 3.50 -14.52 -12.71
C GLY A 65 4.28 -13.21 -12.52
N LEU A 66 3.70 -12.06 -12.83
CA LEU A 66 4.31 -10.75 -12.59
C LEU A 66 4.25 -10.34 -11.12
N VAL A 67 3.25 -10.85 -10.40
CA VAL A 67 3.00 -10.55 -8.99
C VAL A 67 2.73 -11.84 -8.25
N ASN A 68 3.28 -11.98 -7.04
CA ASN A 68 3.06 -13.16 -6.21
C ASN A 68 1.93 -12.95 -5.19
N LYS A 69 1.90 -11.80 -4.55
CA LYS A 69 0.92 -11.51 -3.49
C LYS A 69 0.41 -10.08 -3.59
N PRO A 70 -0.59 -9.84 -4.44
CA PRO A 70 -1.16 -8.51 -4.60
C PRO A 70 -2.08 -8.15 -3.44
N MET A 71 -2.13 -6.85 -3.13
CA MET A 71 -3.06 -6.28 -2.15
C MET A 71 -3.89 -5.17 -2.80
N ILE A 72 -5.17 -5.13 -2.46
CA ILE A 72 -6.06 -4.03 -2.80
C ILE A 72 -6.42 -3.31 -1.51
N THR A 73 -6.31 -1.99 -1.49
CA THR A 73 -6.76 -1.17 -0.37
C THR A 73 -7.74 -0.10 -0.83
N GLY A 74 -8.75 0.15 -0.03
CA GLY A 74 -9.81 1.10 -0.37
C GLY A 74 -10.50 1.71 0.85
N LEU A 75 -11.43 2.62 0.60
CA LEU A 75 -12.23 3.21 1.66
C LEU A 75 -13.09 2.14 2.35
N LYS A 76 -13.26 2.27 3.65
CA LYS A 76 -14.12 1.39 4.44
C LYS A 76 -15.54 1.29 3.91
N ALA A 77 -16.05 2.36 3.29
CA ALA A 77 -17.37 2.37 2.68
C ALA A 77 -17.44 1.48 1.43
N ASN A 78 -16.36 1.39 0.64
CA ASN A 78 -16.33 0.76 -0.67
C ASN A 78 -15.67 -0.63 -0.67
N ILE A 79 -14.84 -0.93 0.33
CA ILE A 79 -14.00 -2.12 0.33
C ILE A 79 -14.80 -3.43 0.27
N HIS A 80 -16.00 -3.45 0.85
CA HIS A 80 -16.88 -4.60 0.77
C HIS A 80 -17.36 -4.87 -0.66
N GLU A 81 -17.73 -3.84 -1.40
CA GLU A 81 -18.14 -3.97 -2.80
C GLU A 81 -16.96 -4.37 -3.70
N ILE A 82 -15.76 -3.89 -3.41
CA ILE A 82 -14.54 -4.33 -4.10
C ILE A 82 -14.32 -5.83 -3.88
N ALA A 83 -14.39 -6.30 -2.64
CA ALA A 83 -14.22 -7.71 -2.31
C ALA A 83 -15.31 -8.57 -2.95
N LYS A 84 -16.56 -8.14 -2.90
CA LYS A 84 -17.69 -8.82 -3.54
C LYS A 84 -17.50 -8.90 -5.07
N THR A 85 -17.12 -7.80 -5.70
CA THR A 85 -16.84 -7.76 -7.14
C THR A 85 -15.71 -8.74 -7.49
N PHE A 86 -14.63 -8.77 -6.69
CA PHE A 86 -13.52 -9.69 -6.93
C PHE A 86 -13.96 -11.15 -6.86
N CYS A 87 -14.68 -11.54 -5.79
CA CYS A 87 -15.17 -12.91 -5.61
C CYS A 87 -16.22 -13.30 -6.67
N THR A 88 -17.02 -12.34 -7.16
CA THR A 88 -17.97 -12.58 -8.26
C THR A 88 -17.24 -12.75 -9.58
N ALA A 89 -16.21 -11.91 -9.84
CA ALA A 89 -15.42 -11.97 -11.06
C ALA A 89 -14.58 -13.25 -11.16
N TYR A 90 -14.02 -13.70 -10.04
CA TYR A 90 -13.13 -14.85 -9.97
C TYR A 90 -13.53 -15.79 -8.81
N PRO A 91 -14.58 -16.61 -8.99
CA PRO A 91 -15.11 -17.45 -7.91
C PRO A 91 -14.12 -18.48 -7.35
N MET A 92 -13.11 -18.86 -8.14
CA MET A 92 -12.08 -19.83 -7.74
C MET A 92 -10.86 -19.18 -7.10
N ALA A 93 -10.81 -17.86 -7.03
CA ALA A 93 -9.69 -17.12 -6.45
C ALA A 93 -9.65 -17.26 -4.93
N ARG A 94 -8.46 -17.40 -4.38
CA ARG A 94 -8.22 -17.38 -2.94
C ARG A 94 -8.06 -15.94 -2.47
N VAL A 95 -9.11 -15.40 -1.89
CA VAL A 95 -9.16 -14.00 -1.45
C VAL A 95 -9.18 -13.94 0.07
N LEU A 96 -8.27 -13.16 0.66
CA LEU A 96 -8.35 -12.79 2.06
C LEU A 96 -8.99 -11.41 2.19
N TYR A 97 -10.21 -11.41 2.73
CA TYR A 97 -10.95 -10.19 3.07
C TYR A 97 -11.47 -10.31 4.51
N PRO A 98 -10.71 -9.81 5.51
CA PRO A 98 -11.17 -9.85 6.89
C PRO A 98 -12.26 -8.81 7.11
N GLY A 99 -13.37 -9.25 7.72
CA GLY A 99 -14.43 -8.37 8.15
C GLY A 99 -13.98 -7.39 9.24
N ARG A 100 -14.81 -6.39 9.51
CA ARG A 100 -14.51 -5.38 10.56
C ARG A 100 -14.34 -6.03 11.94
N GLU A 101 -15.18 -7.02 12.26
CA GLU A 101 -15.18 -7.71 13.56
C GLU A 101 -14.01 -8.69 13.71
N ASP A 102 -13.41 -9.08 12.60
CA ASP A 102 -12.24 -9.96 12.60
C ASP A 102 -10.92 -9.21 12.80
N PHE A 103 -10.93 -7.88 12.71
CA PHE A 103 -9.71 -7.06 12.81
C PHE A 103 -9.48 -6.48 14.23
N THR A 104 -9.87 -7.23 15.26
CA THR A 104 -9.56 -6.89 16.66
C THR A 104 -8.06 -7.08 16.96
N PRO A 105 -7.49 -6.42 17.98
CA PRO A 105 -6.07 -6.55 18.31
C PRO A 105 -5.55 -7.99 18.41
N LYS A 106 -6.35 -8.90 19.00
CA LYS A 106 -5.99 -10.33 19.14
C LYS A 106 -6.05 -11.08 17.81
N LYS A 107 -7.09 -10.87 17.02
CA LYS A 107 -7.28 -11.55 15.72
C LYS A 107 -6.37 -10.98 14.63
N ARG A 108 -6.01 -9.69 14.74
CA ARG A 108 -5.19 -8.98 13.75
C ARG A 108 -3.82 -9.63 13.52
N GLU A 109 -3.14 -10.08 14.57
CA GLU A 109 -1.87 -10.79 14.44
C GLU A 109 -2.05 -12.10 13.67
N GLN A 110 -3.16 -12.82 13.91
CA GLN A 110 -3.48 -14.03 13.17
C GLN A 110 -3.72 -13.74 11.69
N ILE A 111 -4.44 -12.66 11.37
CA ILE A 111 -4.66 -12.22 9.98
C ILE A 111 -3.32 -11.87 9.32
N PHE A 112 -2.43 -11.15 9.99
CA PHE A 112 -1.11 -10.83 9.46
C PHE A 112 -0.27 -12.09 9.19
N ARG A 113 -0.34 -13.09 10.08
CA ARG A 113 0.30 -14.40 9.85
C ARG A 113 -0.35 -15.14 8.67
N GLN A 114 -1.67 -15.07 8.49
CA GLN A 114 -2.35 -15.65 7.34
C GLN A 114 -1.90 -14.97 6.03
N ILE A 115 -1.75 -13.63 6.01
CA ILE A 115 -1.22 -12.92 4.86
C ILE A 115 0.20 -13.41 4.54
N LYS A 116 1.06 -13.52 5.56
CA LYS A 116 2.45 -13.95 5.39
C LYS A 116 2.56 -15.38 4.86
N ASN A 117 1.84 -16.32 5.48
CA ASN A 117 2.11 -17.75 5.36
C ASN A 117 1.34 -18.44 4.23
N ASN A 118 0.32 -17.79 3.67
CA ASN A 118 -0.49 -18.37 2.62
C ASN A 118 -0.27 -17.65 1.29
N ASP A 119 -0.54 -18.39 0.23
CA ASP A 119 -0.56 -17.87 -1.12
C ASP A 119 -1.98 -17.38 -1.45
N TRP A 120 -2.18 -16.08 -1.47
CA TRP A 120 -3.44 -15.41 -1.78
C TRP A 120 -3.43 -14.85 -3.20
N ASP A 121 -4.54 -14.98 -3.92
CA ASP A 121 -4.72 -14.34 -5.23
C ASP A 121 -5.04 -12.85 -5.07
N ALA A 122 -5.62 -12.47 -3.94
CA ALA A 122 -5.73 -11.08 -3.50
C ALA A 122 -5.85 -10.99 -1.98
N VAL A 123 -5.26 -9.95 -1.40
CA VAL A 123 -5.51 -9.51 -0.02
C VAL A 123 -6.24 -8.18 -0.11
N ILE A 124 -7.42 -8.09 0.48
CA ILE A 124 -8.27 -6.89 0.38
C ILE A 124 -8.47 -6.30 1.77
N LEU A 125 -7.97 -5.10 2.00
CA LEU A 125 -8.03 -4.40 3.29
C LEU A 125 -8.58 -2.98 3.13
N SER A 126 -9.27 -2.47 4.16
CA SER A 126 -9.57 -1.04 4.20
C SER A 126 -8.29 -0.23 4.45
N HIS A 127 -8.29 1.08 4.12
CA HIS A 127 -7.17 1.97 4.41
C HIS A 127 -6.83 2.00 5.90
N GLU A 128 -7.83 1.91 6.78
CA GLU A 128 -7.62 1.85 8.22
C GLU A 128 -6.93 0.54 8.64
N GLN A 129 -7.37 -0.60 8.10
CA GLN A 129 -6.74 -1.90 8.36
C GLN A 129 -5.31 -1.95 7.83
N PHE A 130 -5.09 -1.43 6.62
CA PHE A 130 -3.76 -1.27 6.03
C PHE A 130 -2.84 -0.42 6.92
N GLY A 131 -3.33 0.71 7.43
CA GLY A 131 -2.58 1.58 8.34
C GLY A 131 -2.22 0.94 9.69
N MET A 132 -2.85 -0.19 10.06
CA MET A 132 -2.51 -0.94 11.28
C MET A 132 -1.42 -1.99 11.06
N ILE A 133 -0.96 -2.20 9.84
CA ILE A 133 0.15 -3.12 9.56
C ILE A 133 1.44 -2.49 10.10
N PRO A 134 2.19 -3.19 10.96
CA PRO A 134 3.44 -2.67 11.47
C PRO A 134 4.45 -2.45 10.33
N GLN A 135 5.14 -1.33 10.38
CA GLN A 135 6.31 -1.12 9.52
C GLN A 135 7.50 -1.90 10.06
N SER A 136 8.39 -2.35 9.19
CA SER A 136 9.62 -2.98 9.65
C SER A 136 10.48 -1.97 10.40
N PRO A 137 11.05 -2.35 11.56
CA PRO A 137 11.94 -1.47 12.32
C PRO A 137 13.15 -1.02 11.50
N GLU A 138 13.63 -1.84 10.58
CA GLU A 138 14.72 -1.55 9.66
C GLU A 138 14.39 -0.36 8.75
N ILE A 139 13.22 -0.39 8.11
CA ILE A 139 12.74 0.72 7.26
C ILE A 139 12.52 1.98 8.09
N GLN A 140 11.97 1.85 9.30
CA GLN A 140 11.80 2.99 10.20
C GLN A 140 13.16 3.63 10.54
N GLN A 141 14.18 2.83 10.82
CA GLN A 141 15.53 3.34 11.05
C GLN A 141 16.10 4.06 9.84
N GLU A 142 15.96 3.47 8.65
CA GLU A 142 16.47 4.07 7.40
C GLU A 142 15.83 5.44 7.15
N ILE A 143 14.51 5.53 7.27
CA ILE A 143 13.78 6.80 7.12
C ILE A 143 14.23 7.82 8.17
N LEU A 144 14.32 7.41 9.45
CA LEU A 144 14.71 8.30 10.54
C LEU A 144 16.16 8.78 10.40
N ARG A 145 17.08 7.93 9.91
CA ARG A 145 18.47 8.32 9.62
C ARG A 145 18.53 9.35 8.50
N ALA A 146 17.84 9.09 7.38
CA ALA A 146 17.81 10.05 6.26
C ALA A 146 17.22 11.42 6.68
N GLU A 147 16.17 11.40 7.52
CA GLU A 147 15.58 12.63 8.06
C GLU A 147 16.52 13.36 9.02
N LEU A 148 17.24 12.62 9.87
CA LEU A 148 18.24 13.17 10.78
C LEU A 148 19.40 13.82 10.01
N ASP A 149 19.92 13.14 8.98
CA ASP A 149 21.00 13.68 8.15
C ASP A 149 20.58 14.99 7.46
N SER A 150 19.35 15.04 6.95
CA SER A 150 18.79 16.27 6.36
C SER A 150 18.71 17.42 7.39
N VAL A 151 18.26 17.13 8.62
CA VAL A 151 18.19 18.13 9.70
C VAL A 151 19.58 18.58 10.12
N MET A 152 20.56 17.68 10.18
CA MET A 152 21.95 18.01 10.50
C MET A 152 22.58 18.91 9.43
N GLN A 153 22.38 18.61 8.15
CA GLN A 153 22.82 19.46 7.04
C GLN A 153 22.22 20.87 7.14
N ASN A 154 20.91 20.96 7.36
CA ASN A 154 20.22 22.23 7.55
C ASN A 154 20.77 23.01 8.76
N LEU A 155 21.07 22.33 9.86
CA LEU A 155 21.67 22.92 11.04
C LEU A 155 23.09 23.48 10.78
N MET A 156 23.89 22.76 10.01
CA MET A 156 25.22 23.23 9.58
C MET A 156 25.11 24.50 8.74
N LEU A 157 24.19 24.51 7.75
CA LEU A 157 23.96 25.68 6.91
C LEU A 157 23.49 26.89 7.72
N LEU A 158 22.53 26.68 8.65
CA LEU A 158 22.05 27.75 9.52
C LEU A 158 23.16 28.32 10.43
N LYS A 159 24.03 27.46 10.99
CA LYS A 159 25.19 27.90 11.80
C LYS A 159 26.21 28.67 10.97
N ALA A 160 26.42 28.29 9.70
CA ALA A 160 27.35 28.97 8.80
C ALA A 160 26.86 30.39 8.39
N GLN A 161 25.53 30.61 8.36
CA GLN A 161 24.94 31.93 8.08
C GLN A 161 25.10 32.96 9.22
N GLY A 162 25.57 32.54 10.40
CA GLY A 162 25.95 33.42 11.50
C GLY A 162 24.79 34.24 12.09
N LYS A 163 25.06 35.57 12.29
CA LYS A 163 24.14 36.48 12.99
C LYS A 163 22.78 36.72 12.29
N ASN A 164 22.63 36.31 11.04
CA ASN A 164 21.40 36.53 10.26
C ASN A 164 20.31 35.45 10.49
N VAL A 165 20.60 34.45 11.31
CA VAL A 165 19.63 33.37 11.58
C VAL A 165 18.83 33.63 12.84
N SER A 166 17.52 33.48 12.75
CA SER A 166 16.62 33.60 13.90
C SER A 166 16.96 32.53 14.95
N LYS A 167 17.18 32.95 16.22
CA LYS A 167 17.37 32.05 17.37
C LYS A 167 16.25 31.00 17.47
N ARG A 168 15.00 31.38 17.15
CA ARG A 168 13.84 30.49 17.16
C ARG A 168 13.98 29.37 16.13
N MET A 169 14.49 29.67 14.94
CA MET A 169 14.70 28.67 13.88
C MET A 169 15.79 27.69 14.26
N LEU A 170 16.91 28.17 14.81
CA LEU A 170 18.00 27.31 15.28
C LEU A 170 17.54 26.39 16.40
N THR A 171 16.84 26.92 17.40
CA THR A 171 16.28 26.14 18.51
C THR A 171 15.29 25.09 18.02
N GLY A 172 14.45 25.43 17.02
CA GLY A 172 13.50 24.50 16.40
C GLY A 172 14.20 23.31 15.72
N CYS A 173 15.28 23.57 14.96
CA CYS A 173 16.07 22.52 14.32
C CYS A 173 16.79 21.62 15.35
N ILE A 174 17.36 22.18 16.42
CA ILE A 174 18.00 21.41 17.49
C ILE A 174 16.98 20.51 18.18
N LYS A 175 15.79 21.03 18.50
CA LYS A 175 14.72 20.24 19.13
C LYS A 175 14.27 19.09 18.20
N ARG A 176 14.18 19.34 16.88
CA ARG A 176 13.85 18.31 15.90
C ARG A 176 14.93 17.23 15.84
N GLN A 177 16.20 17.61 15.85
CA GLN A 177 17.33 16.67 15.91
C GLN A 177 17.21 15.73 17.12
N HIS A 178 17.07 16.25 18.33
CA HIS A 178 16.92 15.43 19.54
C HIS A 178 15.70 14.50 19.50
N ASN A 179 14.58 14.98 18.95
CA ASN A 179 13.40 14.14 18.79
C ASN A 179 13.62 12.98 17.83
N LEU A 180 14.35 13.19 16.73
CA LEU A 180 14.69 12.16 15.75
C LEU A 180 15.69 11.15 16.34
N GLU A 181 16.70 11.61 17.07
CA GLU A 181 17.66 10.75 17.79
C GLU A 181 16.93 9.83 18.78
N ALA A 182 16.00 10.38 19.56
CA ALA A 182 15.20 9.60 20.51
C ALA A 182 14.31 8.55 19.81
N LYS A 183 13.72 8.91 18.66
CA LYS A 183 12.95 7.96 17.84
C LYS A 183 13.85 6.87 17.25
N LEU A 184 15.04 7.23 16.80
CA LEU A 184 16.03 6.28 16.28
C LEU A 184 16.46 5.27 17.33
N GLN A 185 16.73 5.70 18.56
CA GLN A 185 17.03 4.81 19.68
C GLN A 185 15.89 3.84 19.98
N LYS A 186 14.62 4.31 19.93
CA LYS A 186 13.45 3.43 20.11
C LYS A 186 13.33 2.41 18.98
N ALA A 187 13.59 2.81 17.74
CA ALA A 187 13.57 1.89 16.60
C ALA A 187 14.68 0.84 16.70
N GLN A 188 15.89 1.23 17.18
CA GLN A 188 16.98 0.29 17.47
C GLN A 188 16.61 -0.70 18.56
N TYR A 189 16.05 -0.22 19.68
CA TYR A 189 15.59 -1.09 20.76
C TYR A 189 14.53 -2.10 20.28
N ALA A 190 13.59 -1.65 19.43
CA ALA A 190 12.57 -2.53 18.84
C ALA A 190 13.17 -3.61 17.92
N LEU A 191 14.28 -3.31 17.24
CA LEU A 191 15.04 -4.26 16.44
C LEU A 191 15.71 -5.32 17.31
N ASP A 192 16.42 -4.88 18.34
CA ASP A 192 17.20 -5.75 19.24
C ASP A 192 16.31 -6.70 20.06
N HIS A 193 15.05 -6.29 20.33
CA HIS A 193 14.07 -7.05 21.10
C HIS A 193 12.92 -7.62 20.25
N ARG A 194 13.13 -7.72 18.96
CA ARG A 194 12.12 -8.21 18.03
C ARG A 194 11.88 -9.71 18.24
N ARG A 195 10.60 -10.09 18.30
CA ARG A 195 10.22 -11.51 18.28
C ARG A 195 10.40 -12.08 16.88
N ASP A 196 10.89 -13.30 16.76
CA ASP A 196 11.11 -13.96 15.47
C ASP A 196 9.83 -14.16 14.66
N ASP A 197 8.70 -14.32 15.34
CA ASP A 197 7.37 -14.50 14.76
C ASP A 197 6.65 -13.17 14.41
N ALA A 198 7.23 -12.02 14.76
CA ALA A 198 6.64 -10.70 14.46
C ALA A 198 6.46 -10.51 12.95
N VAL A 199 5.26 -10.11 12.54
CA VAL A 199 4.91 -9.85 11.14
C VAL A 199 4.83 -8.35 10.92
N ASP A 200 5.57 -7.87 9.96
CA ASP A 200 5.49 -6.51 9.42
C ASP A 200 5.18 -6.56 7.92
N PHE A 201 4.94 -5.39 7.32
CA PHE A 201 4.58 -5.28 5.91
C PHE A 201 5.61 -5.97 4.99
N ARG A 202 6.91 -5.78 5.24
CA ARG A 202 7.96 -6.39 4.41
C ARG A 202 7.94 -7.92 4.49
N ARG A 203 7.70 -8.48 5.68
CA ARG A 203 7.64 -9.93 5.90
C ARG A 203 6.34 -10.57 5.39
N MET A 204 5.31 -9.78 5.11
CA MET A 204 4.07 -10.28 4.50
C MET A 204 4.27 -10.75 3.06
N GLY A 205 5.29 -10.26 2.38
CA GLY A 205 5.58 -10.60 0.99
C GLY A 205 4.61 -9.99 -0.01
N ILE A 206 3.95 -8.89 0.36
CA ILE A 206 3.13 -8.09 -0.58
C ILE A 206 4.08 -7.43 -1.57
N ASP A 207 3.90 -7.69 -2.84
CA ASP A 207 4.76 -7.20 -3.92
C ASP A 207 4.04 -6.29 -4.93
N HIS A 208 2.72 -6.12 -4.77
CA HIS A 208 1.95 -5.17 -5.56
C HIS A 208 0.78 -4.60 -4.77
N LEU A 209 0.49 -3.30 -4.94
CA LEU A 209 -0.55 -2.59 -4.21
C LEU A 209 -1.44 -1.81 -5.17
N TYR A 210 -2.74 -2.12 -5.14
CA TYR A 210 -3.78 -1.29 -5.74
C TYR A 210 -4.44 -0.42 -4.68
N VAL A 211 -4.60 0.85 -4.96
CA VAL A 211 -5.15 1.83 -4.02
C VAL A 211 -6.36 2.51 -4.63
N ASP A 212 -7.54 2.20 -4.13
CA ASP A 212 -8.76 2.95 -4.42
C ASP A 212 -8.79 4.23 -3.59
N GLU A 213 -9.21 5.35 -4.19
CA GLU A 213 -9.27 6.65 -3.50
C GLU A 213 -7.92 7.06 -2.87
N SER A 214 -6.88 7.12 -3.68
CA SER A 214 -5.49 7.40 -3.27
C SER A 214 -5.29 8.75 -2.57
N HIS A 215 -6.29 9.66 -2.64
CA HIS A 215 -6.24 10.96 -1.96
C HIS A 215 -6.06 10.85 -0.43
N LYS A 216 -6.37 9.71 0.17
CA LYS A 216 -6.10 9.42 1.59
C LYS A 216 -4.61 9.42 1.93
N PHE A 217 -3.75 9.17 0.94
CA PHE A 217 -2.29 9.08 1.10
C PHE A 217 -1.54 10.35 0.67
N LYS A 218 -2.25 11.41 0.27
CA LYS A 218 -1.63 12.66 -0.22
C LYS A 218 -0.68 13.35 0.77
N ASN A 219 -0.81 13.08 2.07
CA ASN A 219 -0.04 13.70 3.15
C ASN A 219 0.98 12.75 3.79
N LEU A 220 1.40 11.69 3.12
CA LEU A 220 2.34 10.69 3.66
C LEU A 220 3.70 11.27 4.07
N MET A 221 4.09 12.42 3.51
CA MET A 221 5.37 13.08 3.78
C MET A 221 5.33 14.09 4.94
N PHE A 222 4.17 14.36 5.53
CA PHE A 222 4.03 15.38 6.57
C PHE A 222 3.64 14.77 7.92
N ASN A 223 4.62 14.33 8.68
CA ASN A 223 4.49 14.21 10.13
C ASN A 223 4.49 15.62 10.75
N THR A 224 3.43 16.37 10.51
CA THR A 224 3.18 17.63 11.24
C THR A 224 2.42 17.28 12.50
N ARG A 225 3.08 16.76 13.50
CA ARG A 225 2.86 16.98 14.95
C ARG A 225 3.64 15.99 15.78
#